data_fb30a8bcd0cb35bbe31f9cd5e01d66b4
#
_entry.id   fb30a8bcd0cb35bbe31f9cd5e01d66b4
#
_cell.length_a   1.000
_cell.length_b   1.000
_cell.length_c   1.000
_cell.angle_alpha   90.00
_cell.angle_beta   90.00
_cell.angle_gamma   90.00
#
_symmetry.space_group_name_H-M   'P 1'
#
loop_
_entity.id
_entity.type
_entity.pdbx_description
1 polymer ?
#
loop_
_entity_poly.entity_id
_entity_poly.type
_entity_poly.pdbx_seq_one_letter_code
_entity_poly.pdbx_strand_id
1 'polypeptide(L)'
;MSYQDEAMSNCDASHSLHRVRTACQTHGGGWEKCMVIFIDRASPGDANEVLALQKLAYQSEAELNGDSTIPPLTQTLSEIQSEYETKVFLKAVCGDKIIGSLRASQNSGTCQVGRLIVHPDYQGRGIGTLLMKRIEEAFSCAERFELFTSTKSTSNIRLYRRMGYQELYEEDLSPNVRLVFMEKRRCYEETRVWNT
;
A
#
# COMPACT_ATOMS: atom_id res chain seq x y z
N MET A 1 5.90 -40.79 3.04
CA MET A 1 5.78 -40.12 4.31
C MET A 1 6.93 -39.14 4.34
N SER A 2 6.83 -38.10 3.71
CA SER A 2 6.38 -36.71 3.77
C SER A 2 7.10 -35.91 4.86
N TYR A 3 8.21 -35.30 4.43
CA TYR A 3 9.02 -34.32 5.15
C TYR A 3 9.05 -33.01 4.31
N GLN A 4 7.88 -32.47 3.96
CA GLN A 4 7.78 -31.24 3.14
C GLN A 4 6.73 -30.24 3.61
N ASP A 5 6.10 -30.40 4.79
CA ASP A 5 4.98 -29.55 5.20
C ASP A 5 5.24 -28.61 6.39
N GLU A 6 6.48 -28.46 6.89
CA GLU A 6 6.73 -27.62 8.10
C GLU A 6 7.51 -26.32 7.86
N ALA A 7 7.84 -25.93 6.63
CA ALA A 7 8.65 -24.73 6.39
C ALA A 7 7.84 -23.47 6.01
N MET A 8 6.51 -23.47 6.06
CA MET A 8 5.68 -22.36 5.57
C MET A 8 4.91 -21.57 6.63
N SER A 9 5.20 -21.67 7.91
CA SER A 9 4.44 -20.94 8.92
C SER A 9 5.34 -20.20 9.90
N ASN A 10 5.97 -19.12 9.55
CA ASN A 10 6.38 -18.10 10.52
C ASN A 10 7.12 -16.91 9.87
N CYS A 11 6.54 -16.28 8.86
CA CYS A 11 6.82 -14.88 8.62
C CYS A 11 5.69 -14.09 9.26
N ASP A 12 5.77 -13.96 10.59
CA ASP A 12 4.80 -13.20 11.35
C ASP A 12 5.02 -11.71 11.03
N ALA A 13 4.17 -11.16 10.15
CA ALA A 13 4.12 -9.72 9.86
C ALA A 13 3.80 -8.87 11.10
N SER A 14 3.65 -9.53 12.27
CA SER A 14 3.45 -8.89 13.57
C SER A 14 4.75 -8.35 14.18
N HIS A 15 5.94 -8.78 13.71
CA HIS A 15 7.21 -8.32 14.25
C HIS A 15 7.56 -6.93 13.73
N SER A 16 7.45 -5.97 14.64
CA SER A 16 8.13 -4.67 14.61
C SER A 16 7.64 -3.61 13.61
N LEU A 17 6.33 -3.42 13.48
CA LEU A 17 5.81 -2.16 12.93
C LEU A 17 5.94 -1.06 14.00
N HIS A 18 7.17 -0.63 14.31
CA HIS A 18 7.39 0.51 15.18
C HIS A 18 6.93 1.79 14.50
N ARG A 19 6.32 2.66 15.28
CA ARG A 19 5.87 3.99 14.86
C ARG A 19 7.04 4.77 14.27
N VAL A 20 7.02 5.01 12.94
CA VAL A 20 8.05 5.83 12.26
C VAL A 20 7.58 7.27 12.21
N ARG A 21 8.42 8.17 12.71
CA ARG A 21 8.19 9.61 12.68
C ARG A 21 8.90 10.21 11.47
N THR A 22 8.16 10.89 10.61
CA THR A 22 8.73 11.64 9.48
C THR A 22 8.30 13.09 9.56
N ALA A 23 9.27 14.01 9.44
CA ALA A 23 9.00 15.42 9.25
C ALA A 23 8.81 15.70 7.74
N CYS A 24 7.67 16.22 7.36
CA CYS A 24 7.43 16.67 5.99
C CYS A 24 7.75 18.17 5.90
N GLN A 25 8.68 18.55 5.02
CA GLN A 25 8.94 19.96 4.70
C GLN A 25 7.97 20.41 3.61
N THR A 26 7.24 21.49 3.87
CA THR A 26 6.42 22.15 2.85
C THR A 26 7.28 23.21 2.13
N HIS A 27 7.18 23.26 0.80
CA HIS A 27 7.86 24.24 -0.02
C HIS A 27 6.95 25.50 -0.13
N GLY A 28 7.15 26.47 0.76
CA GLY A 28 6.43 27.73 0.74
C GLY A 28 6.83 28.61 1.92
N GLY A 29 7.39 29.80 1.65
CA GLY A 29 8.04 30.67 2.62
C GLY A 29 7.10 31.29 3.68
N GLY A 30 6.65 30.50 4.62
CA GLY A 30 5.94 30.89 5.83
C GLY A 30 6.30 29.91 6.94
N TRP A 31 6.17 30.33 8.21
CA TRP A 31 6.36 29.47 9.38
C TRP A 31 5.29 28.36 9.41
N GLU A 32 5.37 27.40 8.46
CA GLU A 32 4.50 26.25 8.45
C GLU A 32 5.00 25.21 9.45
N LYS A 33 4.11 24.88 10.35
CA LYS A 33 4.25 23.89 11.40
C LYS A 33 4.81 22.60 10.79
N CYS A 34 6.02 22.21 11.16
CA CYS A 34 6.60 20.93 10.76
C CYS A 34 5.59 19.80 11.07
N MET A 35 4.97 19.27 10.03
CA MET A 35 3.98 18.20 10.18
C MET A 35 4.70 16.90 10.50
N VAL A 36 4.40 16.35 11.65
CA VAL A 36 4.89 15.04 12.05
C VAL A 36 3.86 14.00 11.59
N ILE A 37 4.30 13.12 10.72
CA ILE A 37 3.50 12.01 10.21
C ILE A 37 4.02 10.72 10.83
N PHE A 38 3.09 9.91 11.34
CA PHE A 38 3.40 8.59 11.87
C PHE A 38 2.81 7.54 10.93
N ILE A 39 3.58 6.49 10.64
CA ILE A 39 3.07 5.29 9.98
C ILE A 39 2.90 4.23 11.05
N ASP A 40 1.71 3.66 11.13
CA ASP A 40 1.34 2.68 12.14
C ASP A 40 0.45 1.59 11.54
N ARG A 41 0.29 0.48 12.25
CA ARG A 41 -0.68 -0.54 11.89
C ARG A 41 -2.09 -0.03 12.19
N ALA A 42 -2.99 -0.13 11.23
CA ALA A 42 -4.39 0.16 11.48
C ALA A 42 -5.09 -1.05 12.12
N SER A 43 -6.04 -0.77 12.98
CA SER A 43 -6.89 -1.75 13.66
C SER A 43 -8.30 -1.76 13.08
N PRO A 44 -9.13 -2.78 13.36
CA PRO A 44 -10.55 -2.77 12.97
C PRO A 44 -11.33 -1.54 13.45
N GLY A 45 -10.90 -0.91 14.57
CA GLY A 45 -11.48 0.34 15.05
C GLY A 45 -11.27 1.53 14.12
N ASP A 46 -10.25 1.48 13.26
CA ASP A 46 -9.95 2.51 12.27
C ASP A 46 -10.77 2.38 10.97
N ALA A 47 -11.53 1.27 10.83
CA ALA A 47 -12.19 0.89 9.57
C ALA A 47 -13.11 1.99 9.01
N ASN A 48 -13.87 2.67 9.84
CA ASN A 48 -14.74 3.79 9.42
C ASN A 48 -13.95 4.94 8.80
N GLU A 49 -12.87 5.35 9.46
CA GLU A 49 -12.06 6.48 8.99
C GLU A 49 -11.28 6.11 7.74
N VAL A 50 -10.73 4.89 7.68
CA VAL A 50 -10.05 4.36 6.48
C VAL A 50 -11.01 4.26 5.30
N LEU A 51 -12.25 3.80 5.51
CA LEU A 51 -13.26 3.72 4.46
C LEU A 51 -13.68 5.11 3.95
N ALA A 52 -13.87 6.06 4.85
CA ALA A 52 -14.19 7.43 4.49
C ALA A 52 -13.06 8.07 3.66
N LEU A 53 -11.81 7.89 4.11
CA LEU A 53 -10.63 8.33 3.37
C LEU A 53 -10.51 7.64 2.00
N GLN A 54 -10.81 6.33 1.93
CA GLN A 54 -10.80 5.59 0.67
C GLN A 54 -11.79 6.18 -0.33
N LYS A 55 -13.03 6.40 0.09
CA LYS A 55 -14.06 6.99 -0.78
C LYS A 55 -13.67 8.39 -1.26
N LEU A 56 -13.10 9.22 -0.38
CA LEU A 56 -12.60 10.55 -0.76
C LEU A 56 -11.44 10.46 -1.78
N ALA A 57 -10.45 9.61 -1.52
CA ALA A 57 -9.26 9.53 -2.37
C ALA A 57 -9.56 8.93 -3.76
N TYR A 58 -10.55 8.03 -3.86
CA TYR A 58 -10.93 7.40 -5.12
C TYR A 58 -11.90 8.21 -5.99
N GLN A 59 -12.39 9.37 -5.53
CA GLN A 59 -13.21 10.26 -6.36
C GLN A 59 -12.47 10.70 -7.62
N SER A 60 -11.21 11.12 -7.49
CA SER A 60 -10.38 11.51 -8.63
C SER A 60 -10.12 10.35 -9.61
N GLU A 61 -9.98 9.13 -9.11
CA GLU A 61 -9.82 7.93 -9.95
C GLU A 61 -11.12 7.62 -10.72
N ALA A 62 -12.28 7.76 -10.07
CA ALA A 62 -13.57 7.58 -10.69
C ALA A 62 -13.81 8.61 -11.80
N GLU A 63 -13.51 9.88 -11.55
CA GLU A 63 -13.59 10.96 -12.54
C GLU A 63 -12.67 10.69 -13.74
N LEU A 64 -11.42 10.29 -13.47
CA LEU A 64 -10.41 9.98 -14.48
C LEU A 64 -10.83 8.83 -15.40
N ASN A 65 -11.52 7.83 -14.84
CA ASN A 65 -11.98 6.66 -15.58
C ASN A 65 -13.41 6.82 -16.13
N GLY A 66 -14.18 7.81 -15.67
CA GLY A 66 -15.58 8.01 -16.02
C GLY A 66 -16.48 6.88 -15.46
N ASP A 67 -16.10 6.31 -14.31
CA ASP A 67 -16.81 5.20 -13.67
C ASP A 67 -16.86 5.41 -12.15
N SER A 68 -18.02 5.74 -11.63
CA SER A 68 -18.27 5.92 -10.19
C SER A 68 -18.61 4.61 -9.45
N THR A 69 -18.70 3.49 -10.18
CA THR A 69 -19.07 2.18 -9.63
C THR A 69 -17.86 1.30 -9.30
N ILE A 70 -16.65 1.86 -9.42
CA ILE A 70 -15.42 1.13 -9.09
C ILE A 70 -15.46 0.58 -7.66
N PRO A 71 -14.94 -0.64 -7.42
CA PRO A 71 -15.04 -1.32 -6.13
C PRO A 71 -14.59 -0.50 -4.90
N PRO A 72 -13.57 0.39 -4.98
CA PRO A 72 -13.19 1.21 -3.83
C PRO A 72 -14.29 2.18 -3.36
N LEU A 73 -15.16 2.66 -4.25
CA LEU A 73 -16.24 3.58 -3.90
C LEU A 73 -17.49 2.89 -3.38
N THR A 74 -17.73 1.65 -3.83
CA THR A 74 -18.93 0.87 -3.46
C THR A 74 -18.71 0.02 -2.21
N GLN A 75 -17.46 -0.16 -1.76
CA GLN A 75 -17.13 -0.98 -0.60
C GLN A 75 -17.89 -0.52 0.66
N THR A 76 -18.45 -1.49 1.38
CA THR A 76 -19.19 -1.30 2.63
C THR A 76 -18.25 -1.39 3.85
N LEU A 77 -18.75 -0.91 5.01
CA LEU A 77 -18.01 -1.03 6.26
C LEU A 77 -17.81 -2.50 6.68
N SER A 78 -18.81 -3.34 6.49
CA SER A 78 -18.71 -4.77 6.82
C SER A 78 -17.63 -5.47 5.98
N GLU A 79 -17.56 -5.14 4.68
CA GLU A 79 -16.54 -5.72 3.78
C GLU A 79 -15.12 -5.31 4.18
N ILE A 80 -14.89 -4.02 4.47
CA ILE A 80 -13.56 -3.58 4.90
C ILE A 80 -13.19 -4.15 6.27
N GLN A 81 -14.14 -4.30 7.19
CA GLN A 81 -13.91 -4.94 8.49
C GLN A 81 -13.49 -6.40 8.35
N SER A 82 -14.14 -7.16 7.46
CA SER A 82 -13.75 -8.55 7.18
C SER A 82 -12.35 -8.66 6.61
N GLU A 83 -11.89 -7.67 5.86
CA GLU A 83 -10.53 -7.69 5.31
C GLU A 83 -9.43 -7.55 6.37
N TYR A 84 -9.72 -6.98 7.54
CA TYR A 84 -8.75 -6.92 8.65
C TYR A 84 -8.37 -8.30 9.21
N GLU A 85 -9.20 -9.32 8.96
CA GLU A 85 -8.93 -10.70 9.39
C GLU A 85 -7.81 -11.36 8.55
N THR A 86 -7.66 -10.94 7.29
CA THR A 86 -6.78 -11.59 6.33
C THR A 86 -5.70 -10.68 5.75
N LYS A 87 -5.78 -9.37 6.00
CA LYS A 87 -4.86 -8.38 5.46
C LYS A 87 -4.24 -7.52 6.54
N VAL A 88 -3.01 -7.12 6.33
CA VAL A 88 -2.35 -6.09 7.14
C VAL A 88 -2.73 -4.73 6.57
N PHE A 89 -3.23 -3.86 7.43
CA PHE A 89 -3.51 -2.47 7.09
C PHE A 89 -2.49 -1.55 7.76
N LEU A 90 -1.97 -0.59 6.99
CA LEU A 90 -1.17 0.52 7.50
C LEU A 90 -1.95 1.82 7.39
N LYS A 91 -1.73 2.72 8.34
CA LYS A 91 -2.26 4.09 8.34
C LYS A 91 -1.14 5.10 8.50
N ALA A 92 -1.25 6.22 7.80
CA ALA A 92 -0.46 7.42 8.01
C ALA A 92 -1.29 8.41 8.81
N VAL A 93 -0.79 8.86 9.95
CA VAL A 93 -1.51 9.72 10.90
C VAL A 93 -0.80 11.06 11.03
N CYS A 94 -1.56 12.15 10.94
CA CYS A 94 -1.11 13.51 11.22
C CYS A 94 -2.03 14.14 12.28
N GLY A 95 -1.49 14.45 13.46
CA GLY A 95 -2.32 14.75 14.62
C GLY A 95 -3.21 13.55 14.97
N ASP A 96 -4.52 13.77 14.97
CA ASP A 96 -5.51 12.73 15.28
C ASP A 96 -6.21 12.18 14.02
N LYS A 97 -5.76 12.55 12.81
CA LYS A 97 -6.42 12.17 11.55
C LYS A 97 -5.61 11.15 10.78
N ILE A 98 -6.30 10.16 10.22
CA ILE A 98 -5.74 9.25 9.22
C ILE A 98 -5.73 9.98 7.86
N ILE A 99 -4.53 10.24 7.35
CA ILE A 99 -4.30 10.96 6.08
C ILE A 99 -3.81 10.08 4.94
N GLY A 100 -3.57 8.81 5.21
CA GLY A 100 -3.20 7.82 4.21
C GLY A 100 -3.39 6.41 4.75
N SER A 101 -3.60 5.46 3.86
CA SER A 101 -3.67 4.04 4.20
C SER A 101 -3.26 3.19 3.00
N LEU A 102 -2.86 1.97 3.29
CA LEU A 102 -2.74 0.89 2.32
C LEU A 102 -2.98 -0.43 3.02
N ARG A 103 -3.27 -1.48 2.25
CA ARG A 103 -3.41 -2.84 2.78
C ARG A 103 -2.65 -3.85 1.92
N ALA A 104 -2.21 -4.93 2.55
CA ALA A 104 -1.54 -6.02 1.86
C ALA A 104 -1.86 -7.36 2.50
N SER A 105 -1.75 -8.41 1.69
CA SER A 105 -1.79 -9.80 2.13
C SER A 105 -0.69 -10.58 1.43
N GLN A 106 -0.24 -11.68 2.03
CA GLN A 106 0.77 -12.55 1.44
C GLN A 106 0.17 -13.92 1.19
N ASN A 107 0.45 -14.47 0.02
CA ASN A 107 0.13 -15.83 -0.35
C ASN A 107 1.25 -16.41 -1.21
N SER A 108 1.73 -17.62 -0.87
CA SER A 108 2.74 -18.36 -1.66
C SER A 108 3.94 -17.51 -2.09
N GLY A 109 4.56 -16.80 -1.14
CA GLY A 109 5.75 -15.96 -1.40
C GLY A 109 5.45 -14.60 -2.05
N THR A 110 4.22 -14.35 -2.49
CA THR A 110 3.79 -13.09 -3.13
C THR A 110 3.03 -12.21 -2.16
N CYS A 111 3.48 -10.97 -1.96
CA CYS A 111 2.76 -9.94 -1.24
C CYS A 111 1.94 -9.10 -2.22
N GLN A 112 0.62 -9.17 -2.09
CA GLN A 112 -0.32 -8.36 -2.87
C GLN A 112 -0.61 -7.07 -2.12
N VAL A 113 -0.18 -5.93 -2.69
CA VAL A 113 -0.38 -4.59 -2.14
C VAL A 113 -1.56 -3.92 -2.85
N GLY A 114 -2.48 -3.38 -2.08
CA GLY A 114 -3.66 -2.74 -2.64
C GLY A 114 -4.14 -1.52 -1.84
N ARG A 115 -5.01 -0.75 -2.48
CA ARG A 115 -5.67 0.41 -1.87
C ARG A 115 -4.71 1.40 -1.21
N LEU A 116 -3.59 1.72 -1.89
CA LEU A 116 -2.76 2.85 -1.49
C LEU A 116 -3.55 4.14 -1.71
N ILE A 117 -3.88 4.81 -0.62
CA ILE A 117 -4.65 6.06 -0.62
C ILE A 117 -3.95 7.12 0.22
N VAL A 118 -4.03 8.36 -0.24
CA VAL A 118 -3.56 9.55 0.49
C VAL A 118 -4.60 10.64 0.31
N HIS A 119 -4.97 11.27 1.42
CA HIS A 119 -5.91 12.39 1.43
C HIS A 119 -5.47 13.46 0.41
N PRO A 120 -6.37 14.02 -0.42
CA PRO A 120 -6.01 14.96 -1.49
C PRO A 120 -5.11 16.11 -1.02
N ASP A 121 -5.41 16.75 0.11
CA ASP A 121 -4.63 17.87 0.65
C ASP A 121 -3.20 17.48 1.12
N TYR A 122 -2.92 16.17 1.24
CA TYR A 122 -1.64 15.65 1.71
C TYR A 122 -0.85 14.93 0.63
N GLN A 123 -1.37 14.87 -0.59
CA GLN A 123 -0.66 14.29 -1.74
C GLN A 123 0.61 15.09 -2.10
N GLY A 124 1.52 14.46 -2.84
CA GLY A 124 2.80 15.08 -3.24
C GLY A 124 3.83 15.24 -2.13
N ARG A 125 3.53 14.83 -0.89
CA ARG A 125 4.42 14.97 0.28
C ARG A 125 5.17 13.69 0.66
N GLY A 126 5.21 12.69 -0.23
CA GLY A 126 5.95 11.44 -0.03
C GLY A 126 5.26 10.39 0.85
N ILE A 127 4.01 10.65 1.33
CA ILE A 127 3.28 9.74 2.23
C ILE A 127 3.06 8.36 1.59
N GLY A 128 2.66 8.33 0.31
CA GLY A 128 2.50 7.07 -0.41
C GLY A 128 3.79 6.26 -0.48
N THR A 129 4.93 6.91 -0.70
CA THR A 129 6.25 6.26 -0.68
C THR A 129 6.59 5.69 0.69
N LEU A 130 6.27 6.42 1.77
CA LEU A 130 6.50 5.96 3.15
C LEU A 130 5.65 4.73 3.48
N LEU A 131 4.36 4.76 3.14
CA LEU A 131 3.45 3.63 3.32
C LEU A 131 3.95 2.39 2.56
N MET A 132 4.33 2.56 1.30
CA MET A 132 4.86 1.46 0.48
C MET A 132 6.15 0.87 1.04
N LYS A 133 7.13 1.70 1.43
CA LYS A 133 8.36 1.22 2.08
C LYS A 133 8.04 0.42 3.33
N ARG A 134 7.11 0.92 4.14
CA ARG A 134 6.74 0.30 5.40
C ARG A 134 6.06 -1.06 5.22
N ILE A 135 5.23 -1.21 4.19
CA ILE A 135 4.61 -2.51 3.91
C ILE A 135 5.64 -3.50 3.34
N GLU A 136 6.58 -3.05 2.52
CA GLU A 136 7.67 -3.90 2.02
C GLU A 136 8.59 -4.37 3.15
N GLU A 137 8.81 -3.55 4.18
CA GLU A 137 9.52 -3.94 5.40
C GLU A 137 8.73 -4.96 6.22
N ALA A 138 7.40 -4.75 6.37
CA ALA A 138 6.53 -5.65 7.11
C ALA A 138 6.45 -7.06 6.49
N PHE A 139 6.49 -7.14 5.16
CA PHE A 139 6.51 -8.40 4.41
C PHE A 139 7.93 -8.75 3.93
N SER A 140 8.90 -8.66 4.83
CA SER A 140 10.32 -8.86 4.51
C SER A 140 10.66 -10.25 3.96
N CYS A 141 9.83 -11.24 4.18
CA CYS A 141 10.01 -12.61 3.64
C CYS A 141 9.31 -12.83 2.30
N ALA A 142 8.57 -11.84 1.77
CA ALA A 142 7.97 -11.98 0.46
C ALA A 142 9.05 -12.01 -0.63
N GLU A 143 8.94 -12.94 -1.56
CA GLU A 143 9.83 -13.07 -2.72
C GLU A 143 9.56 -11.97 -3.75
N ARG A 144 8.29 -11.58 -3.84
CA ARG A 144 7.83 -10.51 -4.75
C ARG A 144 6.64 -9.74 -4.18
N PHE A 145 6.52 -8.52 -4.65
CA PHE A 145 5.38 -7.64 -4.38
C PHE A 145 4.63 -7.41 -5.68
N GLU A 146 3.32 -7.54 -5.65
CA GLU A 146 2.43 -7.28 -6.77
C GLU A 146 1.40 -6.22 -6.41
N LEU A 147 1.07 -5.39 -7.37
CA LEU A 147 0.00 -4.40 -7.29
C LEU A 147 -0.58 -4.12 -8.66
N PHE A 148 -1.70 -3.42 -8.69
CA PHE A 148 -2.25 -2.89 -9.92
C PHE A 148 -2.80 -1.47 -9.72
N THR A 149 -2.90 -0.73 -10.82
CA THR A 149 -3.50 0.60 -10.86
C THR A 149 -4.13 0.85 -12.23
N SER A 150 -4.98 1.88 -12.33
CA SER A 150 -5.50 2.27 -13.65
C SER A 150 -4.36 2.76 -14.55
N THR A 151 -4.40 2.39 -15.83
CA THR A 151 -3.45 2.87 -16.84
C THR A 151 -3.48 4.39 -17.00
N LYS A 152 -4.60 5.03 -16.62
CA LYS A 152 -4.76 6.49 -16.60
C LYS A 152 -4.13 7.16 -15.38
N SER A 153 -3.84 6.41 -14.31
CA SER A 153 -3.26 6.92 -13.05
C SER A 153 -1.74 7.13 -13.16
N THR A 154 -1.32 8.06 -14.00
CA THR A 154 0.11 8.30 -14.31
C THR A 154 0.95 8.65 -13.09
N SER A 155 0.37 9.29 -12.08
CA SER A 155 1.04 9.60 -10.80
C SER A 155 1.39 8.33 -10.01
N ASN A 156 0.46 7.38 -9.95
CA ASN A 156 0.66 6.10 -9.27
C ASN A 156 1.70 5.25 -10.02
N ILE A 157 1.58 5.14 -11.34
CA ILE A 157 2.57 4.42 -12.16
C ILE A 157 3.97 5.00 -11.96
N ARG A 158 4.14 6.33 -11.96
CA ARG A 158 5.43 6.97 -11.69
C ARG A 158 5.95 6.68 -10.28
N LEU A 159 5.06 6.63 -9.27
CA LEU A 159 5.43 6.28 -7.90
C LEU A 159 6.00 4.86 -7.88
N TYR A 160 5.27 3.89 -8.40
CA TYR A 160 5.65 2.48 -8.37
C TYR A 160 6.93 2.22 -9.18
N ARG A 161 7.08 2.80 -10.37
CA ARG A 161 8.32 2.71 -11.15
C ARG A 161 9.54 3.24 -10.37
N ARG A 162 9.43 4.39 -9.67
CA ARG A 162 10.50 4.92 -8.81
C ARG A 162 10.84 4.02 -7.63
N MET A 163 9.91 3.18 -7.20
CA MET A 163 10.12 2.20 -6.14
C MET A 163 10.66 0.86 -6.65
N GLY A 164 10.89 0.74 -7.96
CA GLY A 164 11.46 -0.45 -8.59
C GLY A 164 10.43 -1.47 -9.07
N TYR A 165 9.14 -1.10 -9.11
CA TYR A 165 8.12 -1.93 -9.73
C TYR A 165 8.20 -1.85 -11.26
N GLN A 166 8.02 -3.00 -11.92
CA GLN A 166 7.99 -3.14 -13.37
C GLN A 166 6.59 -3.55 -13.81
N GLU A 167 6.17 -3.07 -14.97
CA GLU A 167 4.89 -3.44 -15.56
C GLU A 167 4.97 -4.85 -16.12
N LEU A 168 3.95 -5.66 -15.85
CA LEU A 168 3.87 -7.03 -16.34
C LEU A 168 2.91 -7.16 -17.52
N TYR A 169 1.67 -6.76 -17.32
CA TYR A 169 0.60 -6.83 -18.32
C TYR A 169 -0.51 -5.83 -17.97
N GLU A 170 -1.40 -5.63 -18.93
CA GLU A 170 -2.62 -4.84 -18.76
C GLU A 170 -3.85 -5.73 -18.91
N GLU A 171 -4.94 -5.36 -18.23
CA GLU A 171 -6.21 -6.09 -18.27
C GLU A 171 -7.38 -5.09 -18.22
N ASP A 172 -8.41 -5.34 -19.01
CA ASP A 172 -9.64 -4.55 -18.99
C ASP A 172 -10.54 -5.02 -17.85
N LEU A 173 -10.73 -4.18 -16.83
CA LEU A 173 -11.66 -4.43 -15.72
C LEU A 173 -13.10 -4.13 -16.14
N SER A 174 -13.30 -3.11 -16.95
CA SER A 174 -14.58 -2.67 -17.51
C SER A 174 -14.33 -1.93 -18.83
N PRO A 175 -15.37 -1.58 -19.60
CA PRO A 175 -15.21 -0.80 -20.84
C PRO A 175 -14.45 0.51 -20.66
N ASN A 176 -14.46 1.08 -19.45
CA ASN A 176 -13.86 2.38 -19.17
C ASN A 176 -12.58 2.29 -18.30
N VAL A 177 -12.31 1.12 -17.69
CA VAL A 177 -11.22 0.94 -16.73
C VAL A 177 -10.29 -0.17 -17.20
N ARG A 178 -9.09 0.22 -17.62
CA ARG A 178 -7.97 -0.68 -17.89
C ARG A 178 -6.95 -0.58 -16.77
N LEU A 179 -6.53 -1.71 -16.27
CA LEU A 179 -5.54 -1.84 -15.20
C LEU A 179 -4.17 -2.22 -15.78
N VAL A 180 -3.12 -1.70 -15.18
CA VAL A 180 -1.76 -2.18 -15.36
C VAL A 180 -1.34 -2.91 -14.09
N PHE A 181 -0.90 -4.15 -14.23
CA PHE A 181 -0.34 -4.97 -13.18
C PHE A 181 1.16 -4.76 -13.13
N MET A 182 1.69 -4.59 -11.92
CA MET A 182 3.10 -4.30 -11.72
C MET A 182 3.67 -5.21 -10.64
N GLU A 183 4.93 -5.63 -10.80
CA GLU A 183 5.65 -6.43 -9.80
C GLU A 183 6.99 -5.80 -9.43
N LYS A 184 7.43 -6.12 -8.22
CA LYS A 184 8.79 -5.90 -7.74
C LYS A 184 9.31 -7.18 -7.12
N ARG A 185 10.35 -7.75 -7.69
CA ARG A 185 11.02 -8.92 -7.12
C ARG A 185 12.07 -8.48 -6.11
N ARG A 186 12.19 -9.23 -5.05
CA ARG A 186 13.27 -9.05 -4.11
C ARG A 186 14.52 -9.69 -4.65
N CYS A 187 15.59 -8.92 -4.82
CA CYS A 187 16.89 -9.48 -5.06
C CYS A 187 17.40 -10.05 -3.73
N TYR A 188 17.44 -11.35 -3.60
CA TYR A 188 18.28 -11.95 -2.57
C TYR A 188 19.73 -11.74 -3.05
N GLU A 189 20.52 -10.95 -2.33
CA GLU A 189 21.96 -11.03 -2.46
C GLU A 189 22.34 -12.43 -1.96
N GLU A 190 22.70 -13.33 -2.90
CA GLU A 190 23.39 -14.57 -2.55
C GLU A 190 24.63 -14.15 -1.78
N THR A 191 24.61 -14.33 -0.48
CA THR A 191 25.84 -14.29 0.32
C THR A 191 26.77 -15.35 -0.25
N ARG A 192 27.68 -14.95 -1.15
CA ARG A 192 28.79 -15.81 -1.58
C ARG A 192 29.58 -16.16 -0.34
N VAL A 193 29.27 -17.31 0.21
CA VAL A 193 30.15 -17.95 1.21
C VAL A 193 31.41 -18.37 0.44
N TRP A 194 32.43 -17.56 0.55
CA TRP A 194 33.77 -17.96 0.13
C TRP A 194 34.24 -19.03 1.11
N ASN A 195 34.07 -20.31 0.73
CA ASN A 195 34.80 -21.38 1.38
C ASN A 195 36.26 -21.28 0.93
N THR A 196 37.12 -20.82 1.82
CA THR A 196 38.59 -20.97 1.76
C THR A 196 38.98 -22.23 2.49
#